data_4d028078cf2faff4afcf2bc2a1289054
#
_entry.id   4d028078cf2faff4afcf2bc2a1289054
#
_cell.length_a   1.000
_cell.length_b   1.000
_cell.length_c   1.000
_cell.angle_alpha   90.00
_cell.angle_beta   90.00
_cell.angle_gamma   90.00
#
_symmetry.space_group_name_H-M   'P 1'
#
loop_
_entity.id
_entity.type
_entity.pdbx_description
1 polymer ?
#
loop_
_entity_poly.entity_id
_entity_poly.type
_entity_poly.pdbx_seq_one_letter_code
_entity_poly.pdbx_strand_id
1 'polypeptide(L)'
;MQAARLLEKGYSQSEVARRVGAHRQSVSQWAVELGEKGRAGLKKAGRAGRKPRLRAEDLGKIEQGLQRGPGTLGYETSLWTTSRVAHLIEQECGVSYHPSQAWRILRQLGWSCQRPTGRAWEGDEDKIRRWKQKRWAELKKKAKNEGRTIVFIDESGLSERPQRCRTWAPRGQTPVLQYHFNWKSLSAIAGVTWWNFYFRLFPGAIPSPQIIQFLAHLLRHIPGKLLIVWDGLPGHRSRAVWQFVQQQRGRLWLEYLPGYAPELNPVEYLWSPWKQHELPNFCPTTFGQLSASARQALRRMRRRPTLVCAFWEQAELFPL
;
A
#
# COMPACT_ATOMS: atom_id res chain seq x y z
N MET A 1 25.35 8.01 -34.45
CA MET A 1 25.24 7.12 -35.64
C MET A 1 25.09 7.88 -36.96
N GLN A 2 24.39 9.02 -37.01
CA GLN A 2 24.28 9.86 -38.21
C GLN A 2 25.63 10.45 -38.62
N ALA A 3 26.41 10.96 -37.65
CA ALA A 3 27.77 11.48 -37.87
C ALA A 3 28.71 10.44 -38.49
N ALA A 4 28.69 9.19 -37.98
CA ALA A 4 29.50 8.11 -38.54
C ALA A 4 29.19 7.83 -40.01
N ARG A 5 27.93 7.82 -40.41
CA ARG A 5 27.53 7.62 -41.81
C ARG A 5 28.01 8.77 -42.73
N LEU A 6 28.03 10.01 -42.25
CA LEU A 6 28.51 11.15 -43.01
C LEU A 6 30.02 11.15 -43.15
N LEU A 7 30.76 10.79 -42.08
CA LEU A 7 32.23 10.65 -42.12
C LEU A 7 32.65 9.54 -43.10
N GLU A 8 31.99 8.38 -43.10
CA GLU A 8 32.24 7.28 -44.03
C GLU A 8 31.94 7.65 -45.50
N LYS A 9 31.03 8.58 -45.72
CA LYS A 9 30.73 9.14 -47.06
C LYS A 9 31.72 10.19 -47.51
N GLY A 10 32.77 10.49 -46.72
CA GLY A 10 33.83 11.42 -47.06
C GLY A 10 33.51 12.91 -46.82
N TYR A 11 32.44 13.24 -46.08
CA TYR A 11 32.16 14.63 -45.75
C TYR A 11 33.21 15.17 -44.76
N SER A 12 33.59 16.42 -44.89
CA SER A 12 34.52 17.08 -43.98
C SER A 12 33.96 17.15 -42.57
N GLN A 13 34.85 17.08 -41.54
CA GLN A 13 34.46 17.16 -40.13
C GLN A 13 33.64 18.41 -39.82
N SER A 14 33.97 19.56 -40.47
CA SER A 14 33.24 20.82 -40.31
C SER A 14 31.81 20.75 -40.86
N GLU A 15 31.65 20.05 -41.99
CA GLU A 15 30.35 19.87 -42.62
C GLU A 15 29.48 18.87 -41.84
N VAL A 16 30.09 17.80 -41.35
CA VAL A 16 29.43 16.85 -40.43
C VAL A 16 28.95 17.53 -39.16
N ALA A 17 29.80 18.37 -38.57
CA ALA A 17 29.49 19.17 -37.36
C ALA A 17 28.23 20.03 -37.56
N ARG A 18 28.15 20.75 -38.68
CA ARG A 18 26.99 21.57 -39.06
C ARG A 18 25.72 20.72 -39.26
N ARG A 19 25.81 19.59 -39.96
CA ARG A 19 24.67 18.75 -40.31
C ARG A 19 24.08 18.00 -39.09
N VAL A 20 24.93 17.65 -38.10
CA VAL A 20 24.47 16.90 -36.90
C VAL A 20 24.29 17.82 -35.67
N GLY A 21 24.56 19.13 -35.78
CA GLY A 21 24.41 20.07 -34.67
C GLY A 21 25.42 19.82 -33.54
N ALA A 22 26.63 19.31 -33.86
CA ALA A 22 27.63 18.97 -32.86
C ALA A 22 28.84 19.93 -32.97
N HIS A 23 29.62 20.06 -31.89
CA HIS A 23 30.86 20.82 -31.92
C HIS A 23 31.92 20.09 -32.77
N ARG A 24 32.73 20.85 -33.54
CA ARG A 24 33.76 20.29 -34.45
C ARG A 24 34.72 19.35 -33.72
N GLN A 25 35.14 19.69 -32.48
CA GLN A 25 36.03 18.85 -31.68
C GLN A 25 35.41 17.46 -31.38
N SER A 26 34.10 17.39 -31.10
CA SER A 26 33.42 16.14 -30.89
C SER A 26 33.40 15.27 -32.17
N VAL A 27 33.20 15.91 -33.33
CA VAL A 27 33.24 15.21 -34.63
C VAL A 27 34.65 14.72 -34.95
N SER A 28 35.70 15.52 -34.59
CA SER A 28 37.09 15.10 -34.75
C SER A 28 37.42 13.86 -33.90
N GLN A 29 36.99 13.83 -32.64
CA GLN A 29 37.11 12.64 -31.77
C GLN A 29 36.38 11.42 -32.36
N TRP A 30 35.16 11.62 -32.84
CA TRP A 30 34.39 10.54 -33.48
C TRP A 30 35.05 10.03 -34.76
N ALA A 31 35.71 10.86 -35.54
CA ALA A 31 36.43 10.45 -36.74
C ALA A 31 37.63 9.58 -36.39
N VAL A 32 38.40 9.93 -35.33
CA VAL A 32 39.51 9.12 -34.83
C VAL A 32 38.98 7.77 -34.31
N GLU A 33 37.96 7.77 -33.44
CA GLU A 33 37.37 6.54 -32.89
C GLU A 33 36.76 5.66 -33.99
N LEU A 34 36.19 6.28 -35.02
CA LEU A 34 35.62 5.53 -36.19
C LEU A 34 36.73 4.85 -36.98
N GLY A 35 37.89 5.55 -37.17
CA GLY A 35 39.06 4.99 -37.85
C GLY A 35 39.73 3.83 -37.07
N GLU A 36 39.85 3.98 -35.75
CA GLU A 36 40.52 2.97 -34.90
C GLU A 36 39.65 1.77 -34.55
N LYS A 37 38.37 1.98 -34.24
CA LYS A 37 37.47 0.96 -33.63
C LYS A 37 36.19 0.72 -34.44
N GLY A 38 36.08 1.36 -35.59
CA GLY A 38 34.90 1.27 -36.42
C GLY A 38 33.61 1.79 -35.74
N ARG A 39 32.44 1.52 -36.33
CA ARG A 39 31.15 1.93 -35.76
C ARG A 39 30.86 1.37 -34.35
N ALA A 40 31.51 0.25 -34.01
CA ALA A 40 31.33 -0.38 -32.70
C ALA A 40 31.95 0.47 -31.55
N GLY A 41 33.05 1.20 -31.83
CA GLY A 41 33.64 2.15 -30.88
C GLY A 41 32.69 3.27 -30.52
N LEU A 42 32.06 3.88 -31.49
CA LEU A 42 31.09 4.97 -31.32
C LEU A 42 29.79 4.54 -30.59
N LYS A 43 29.42 3.27 -30.64
CA LYS A 43 28.29 2.72 -29.86
C LYS A 43 28.60 2.56 -28.37
N LYS A 44 29.88 2.51 -28.00
CA LYS A 44 30.37 2.30 -26.62
C LYS A 44 30.74 3.57 -25.88
N ALA A 45 30.25 4.74 -26.29
CA ALA A 45 30.34 5.93 -25.45
C ALA A 45 29.62 5.62 -24.13
N GLY A 46 30.40 5.18 -23.13
CA GLY A 46 29.92 4.88 -21.80
C GLY A 46 29.29 6.12 -21.17
N ARG A 47 28.53 5.96 -20.09
CA ARG A 47 27.97 7.07 -19.33
C ARG A 47 29.05 8.14 -19.07
N ALA A 48 28.92 9.31 -19.69
CA ALA A 48 29.65 10.48 -19.29
C ALA A 48 29.25 10.85 -17.86
N GLY A 49 30.18 10.82 -16.92
CA GLY A 49 29.93 11.15 -15.53
C GLY A 49 31.03 10.65 -14.59
N ARG A 50 30.98 11.10 -13.35
CA ARG A 50 31.92 10.66 -12.30
C ARG A 50 31.88 9.17 -12.14
N LYS A 51 32.99 8.47 -12.16
CA LYS A 51 33.09 7.02 -11.90
C LYS A 51 32.49 6.70 -10.53
N PRO A 52 31.75 5.59 -10.39
CA PRO A 52 31.26 5.13 -9.10
C PRO A 52 32.43 4.94 -8.11
N ARG A 53 32.25 5.34 -6.86
CA ARG A 53 33.26 5.10 -5.81
C ARG A 53 33.19 3.66 -5.27
N LEU A 54 32.02 3.02 -5.40
CA LEU A 54 31.80 1.62 -5.02
C LEU A 54 32.06 0.70 -6.22
N ARG A 55 32.70 -0.42 -5.96
CA ARG A 55 32.95 -1.51 -6.91
C ARG A 55 31.77 -2.48 -6.89
N ALA A 56 31.70 -3.41 -7.84
CA ALA A 56 30.69 -4.47 -7.86
C ALA A 56 30.71 -5.33 -6.58
N GLU A 57 31.90 -5.65 -6.07
CA GLU A 57 32.09 -6.41 -4.84
C GLU A 57 31.53 -5.67 -3.60
N ASP A 58 31.65 -4.36 -3.56
CA ASP A 58 31.13 -3.53 -2.46
C ASP A 58 29.61 -3.58 -2.41
N LEU A 59 28.92 -3.66 -3.55
CA LEU A 59 27.45 -3.82 -3.61
C LEU A 59 27.02 -5.14 -2.97
N GLY A 60 27.77 -6.22 -3.18
CA GLY A 60 27.49 -7.52 -2.53
C GLY A 60 27.66 -7.45 -1.00
N LYS A 61 28.70 -6.76 -0.50
CA LYS A 61 28.89 -6.55 0.95
C LYS A 61 27.76 -5.73 1.56
N ILE A 62 27.35 -4.66 0.87
CA ILE A 62 26.23 -3.82 1.30
C ILE A 62 24.94 -4.64 1.37
N GLU A 63 24.65 -5.46 0.37
CA GLU A 63 23.45 -6.30 0.35
C GLU A 63 23.43 -7.31 1.50
N GLN A 64 24.55 -7.98 1.75
CA GLN A 64 24.71 -8.88 2.91
C GLN A 64 24.52 -8.13 4.24
N GLY A 65 25.09 -6.92 4.36
CA GLY A 65 24.91 -6.07 5.53
C GLY A 65 23.46 -5.63 5.75
N LEU A 66 22.75 -5.31 4.65
CA LEU A 66 21.32 -4.99 4.70
C LEU A 66 20.48 -6.18 5.20
N GLN A 67 20.78 -7.41 4.75
CA GLN A 67 20.09 -8.63 5.18
C GLN A 67 20.35 -8.97 6.66
N ARG A 68 21.54 -8.69 7.17
CA ARG A 68 21.88 -8.87 8.60
C ARG A 68 21.08 -7.92 9.52
N GLY A 69 20.55 -6.84 8.96
CA GLY A 69 19.75 -5.86 9.68
C GLY A 69 20.55 -4.80 10.42
N PRO A 70 19.91 -3.67 10.80
CA PRO A 70 20.58 -2.54 11.42
C PRO A 70 21.05 -2.80 12.85
N GLY A 71 20.57 -3.85 13.51
CA GLY A 71 21.04 -4.27 14.85
C GLY A 71 22.54 -4.55 14.89
N THR A 72 23.14 -5.02 13.78
CA THR A 72 24.60 -5.25 13.69
C THR A 72 25.43 -3.97 13.79
N LEU A 73 24.81 -2.82 13.57
CA LEU A 73 25.41 -1.50 13.73
C LEU A 73 25.04 -0.83 15.06
N GLY A 74 24.47 -1.58 16.01
CA GLY A 74 24.07 -1.08 17.33
C GLY A 74 22.75 -0.32 17.37
N TYR A 75 21.92 -0.38 16.31
CA TYR A 75 20.59 0.24 16.34
C TYR A 75 19.56 -0.68 17.01
N GLU A 76 18.77 -0.13 17.92
CA GLU A 76 17.72 -0.88 18.64
C GLU A 76 16.55 -1.31 17.76
N THR A 77 16.26 -0.55 16.70
CA THR A 77 15.14 -0.84 15.81
C THR A 77 15.60 -1.58 14.55
N SER A 78 14.85 -2.59 14.11
CA SER A 78 15.15 -3.43 12.96
C SER A 78 14.85 -2.78 11.60
N LEU A 79 14.53 -1.48 11.57
CA LEU A 79 14.15 -0.78 10.34
C LEU A 79 15.28 0.03 9.75
N TRP A 80 15.49 -0.11 8.44
CA TRP A 80 16.47 0.67 7.71
C TRP A 80 15.95 2.08 7.40
N THR A 81 16.79 3.08 7.64
CA THR A 81 16.66 4.43 7.09
C THR A 81 17.82 4.69 6.14
N THR A 82 17.67 5.64 5.22
CA THR A 82 18.76 6.00 4.27
C THR A 82 20.01 6.46 4.99
N SER A 83 19.89 7.09 6.17
CA SER A 83 21.04 7.47 7.01
C SER A 83 21.75 6.25 7.60
N ARG A 84 21.01 5.26 8.08
CA ARG A 84 21.59 3.99 8.58
C ARG A 84 22.28 3.21 7.46
N VAL A 85 21.69 3.22 6.26
CA VAL A 85 22.33 2.61 5.08
C VAL A 85 23.60 3.35 4.68
N ALA A 86 23.64 4.68 4.76
CA ALA A 86 24.86 5.44 4.54
C ALA A 86 25.95 5.07 5.56
N HIS A 87 25.59 4.88 6.83
CA HIS A 87 26.49 4.40 7.89
C HIS A 87 26.96 2.95 7.61
N LEU A 88 26.09 2.05 7.17
CA LEU A 88 26.49 0.70 6.74
C LEU A 88 27.54 0.74 5.63
N ILE A 89 27.32 1.58 4.60
CA ILE A 89 28.24 1.72 3.48
C ILE A 89 29.61 2.24 3.95
N GLU A 90 29.61 3.18 4.87
CA GLU A 90 30.84 3.72 5.45
C GLU A 90 31.60 2.66 6.24
N GLN A 91 30.91 1.85 7.05
CA GLN A 91 31.51 0.77 7.84
C GLN A 91 32.03 -0.37 6.95
N GLU A 92 31.28 -0.83 5.97
CA GLU A 92 31.64 -2.00 5.14
C GLU A 92 32.60 -1.66 3.99
N CYS A 93 32.57 -0.42 3.48
CA CYS A 93 33.30 -0.06 2.26
C CYS A 93 34.23 1.15 2.43
N GLY A 94 34.25 1.80 3.61
CA GLY A 94 35.07 2.99 3.87
C GLY A 94 34.65 4.20 3.04
N VAL A 95 33.43 4.22 2.46
CA VAL A 95 32.98 5.29 1.57
C VAL A 95 31.82 6.04 2.23
N SER A 96 32.08 7.25 2.67
CA SER A 96 31.02 8.12 3.21
C SER A 96 30.16 8.70 2.09
N TYR A 97 28.83 8.51 2.22
CA TYR A 97 27.82 9.01 1.31
C TYR A 97 26.71 9.79 2.05
N HIS A 98 26.19 10.80 1.37
CA HIS A 98 24.95 11.42 1.80
C HIS A 98 23.76 10.42 1.69
N PRO A 99 22.75 10.46 2.59
CA PRO A 99 21.61 9.56 2.57
C PRO A 99 20.87 9.47 1.22
N SER A 100 20.85 10.56 0.43
CA SER A 100 20.27 10.55 -0.91
C SER A 100 21.03 9.65 -1.90
N GLN A 101 22.33 9.44 -1.71
CA GLN A 101 23.12 8.51 -2.53
C GLN A 101 22.89 7.06 -2.05
N ALA A 102 22.78 6.85 -0.74
CA ALA A 102 22.39 5.55 -0.19
C ALA A 102 21.00 5.10 -0.73
N TRP A 103 20.06 6.03 -0.87
CA TRP A 103 18.77 5.75 -1.52
C TRP A 103 18.92 5.25 -2.97
N ARG A 104 19.84 5.84 -3.75
CA ARG A 104 20.10 5.41 -5.14
C ARG A 104 20.70 4.01 -5.17
N ILE A 105 21.60 3.70 -4.24
CA ILE A 105 22.24 2.38 -4.11
C ILE A 105 21.17 1.33 -3.73
N LEU A 106 20.30 1.62 -2.77
CA LEU A 106 19.16 0.75 -2.44
C LEU A 106 18.30 0.45 -3.67
N ARG A 107 17.97 1.46 -4.47
CA ARG A 107 17.22 1.27 -5.73
C ARG A 107 17.97 0.40 -6.73
N GLN A 108 19.29 0.54 -6.83
CA GLN A 108 20.14 -0.28 -7.70
C GLN A 108 20.17 -1.74 -7.24
N LEU A 109 20.12 -2.01 -5.93
CA LEU A 109 20.03 -3.33 -5.32
C LEU A 109 18.62 -3.92 -5.34
N GLY A 110 17.64 -3.24 -5.96
CA GLY A 110 16.25 -3.73 -6.03
C GLY A 110 15.42 -3.47 -4.77
N TRP A 111 15.95 -2.74 -3.80
CA TRP A 111 15.24 -2.37 -2.58
C TRP A 111 14.26 -1.21 -2.85
N SER A 112 13.11 -1.24 -2.20
CA SER A 112 12.08 -0.20 -2.29
C SER A 112 11.71 0.31 -0.90
N CYS A 113 11.30 1.59 -0.84
CA CYS A 113 10.78 2.18 0.39
C CYS A 113 9.39 1.61 0.66
N GLN A 114 9.26 0.83 1.73
CA GLN A 114 8.00 0.21 2.17
C GLN A 114 7.46 0.93 3.41
N ARG A 115 6.14 0.92 3.57
CA ARG A 115 5.51 1.32 4.81
C ARG A 115 5.42 0.09 5.71
N PRO A 116 6.01 0.11 6.92
CA PRO A 116 5.90 -1.02 7.84
C PRO A 116 4.43 -1.29 8.19
N THR A 117 4.07 -2.57 8.24
CA THR A 117 2.79 -3.01 8.79
C THR A 117 2.96 -3.32 10.27
N GLY A 118 1.99 -2.91 11.08
CA GLY A 118 1.93 -3.31 12.48
C GLY A 118 1.38 -4.73 12.60
N ARG A 119 1.99 -5.55 13.45
CA ARG A 119 1.43 -6.82 13.92
C ARG A 119 1.36 -6.80 15.43
N ALA A 120 0.28 -7.35 15.98
CA ALA A 120 0.15 -7.50 17.43
C ALA A 120 1.09 -8.62 17.92
N TRP A 121 1.74 -8.40 19.05
CA TRP A 121 2.57 -9.41 19.72
C TRP A 121 1.75 -10.64 20.14
N GLU A 122 0.46 -10.42 20.42
CA GLU A 122 -0.50 -11.42 20.84
C GLU A 122 -1.05 -12.26 19.67
N GLY A 123 -0.66 -11.92 18.43
CA GLY A 123 -1.07 -12.65 17.23
C GLY A 123 -0.47 -14.05 17.17
N ASP A 124 -1.31 -15.06 17.01
CA ASP A 124 -0.89 -16.46 16.87
C ASP A 124 -0.81 -16.82 15.38
N GLU A 125 0.39 -16.70 14.81
CA GLU A 125 0.66 -16.97 13.38
C GLU A 125 0.26 -18.40 12.97
N ASP A 126 0.35 -19.38 13.87
CA ASP A 126 -0.04 -20.75 13.58
C ASP A 126 -1.56 -20.90 13.51
N LYS A 127 -2.30 -20.19 14.36
CA LYS A 127 -3.75 -20.12 14.26
C LYS A 127 -4.20 -19.41 12.99
N ILE A 128 -3.57 -18.28 12.64
CA ILE A 128 -3.84 -17.52 11.42
C ILE A 128 -3.62 -18.42 10.20
N ARG A 129 -2.46 -19.11 10.13
CA ARG A 129 -2.13 -20.03 9.04
C ARG A 129 -3.12 -21.20 8.94
N ARG A 130 -3.44 -21.85 10.08
CA ARG A 130 -4.42 -22.95 10.13
C ARG A 130 -5.81 -22.51 9.71
N TRP A 131 -6.24 -21.31 10.14
CA TRP A 131 -7.52 -20.76 9.74
C TRP A 131 -7.56 -20.54 8.23
N LYS A 132 -6.53 -19.91 7.66
CA LYS A 132 -6.43 -19.64 6.22
C LYS A 132 -6.42 -20.92 5.38
N GLN A 133 -5.63 -21.92 5.78
CA GLN A 133 -5.43 -23.14 5.02
C GLN A 133 -6.58 -24.15 5.15
N LYS A 134 -7.15 -24.31 6.36
CA LYS A 134 -8.17 -25.33 6.66
C LYS A 134 -9.55 -24.72 6.82
N ARG A 135 -9.69 -23.83 7.82
CA ARG A 135 -11.02 -23.31 8.18
C ARG A 135 -11.67 -22.52 7.05
N TRP A 136 -10.92 -21.68 6.37
CA TRP A 136 -11.43 -20.91 5.24
C TRP A 136 -11.92 -21.80 4.09
N ALA A 137 -11.18 -22.86 3.76
CA ALA A 137 -11.62 -23.83 2.75
C ALA A 137 -12.93 -24.55 3.14
N GLU A 138 -13.07 -24.93 4.42
CA GLU A 138 -14.30 -25.52 4.95
C GLU A 138 -15.48 -24.55 4.87
N LEU A 139 -15.26 -23.29 5.27
CA LEU A 139 -16.27 -22.23 5.24
C LEU A 139 -16.77 -21.97 3.82
N LYS A 140 -15.87 -21.89 2.84
CA LYS A 140 -16.21 -21.74 1.42
C LYS A 140 -17.08 -22.91 0.93
N LYS A 141 -16.63 -24.14 1.19
CA LYS A 141 -17.37 -25.35 0.79
C LYS A 141 -18.76 -25.38 1.41
N LYS A 142 -18.87 -25.10 2.71
CA LYS A 142 -20.16 -25.11 3.41
C LYS A 142 -21.06 -23.96 2.93
N ALA A 143 -20.53 -22.75 2.75
CA ALA A 143 -21.28 -21.62 2.22
C ALA A 143 -21.86 -21.93 0.83
N LYS A 144 -21.06 -22.54 -0.04
CA LYS A 144 -21.49 -22.99 -1.38
C LYS A 144 -22.60 -24.03 -1.29
N ASN A 145 -22.43 -25.06 -0.47
CA ASN A 145 -23.40 -26.13 -0.33
C ASN A 145 -24.76 -25.67 0.25
N GLU A 146 -24.74 -24.69 1.14
CA GLU A 146 -25.94 -24.15 1.79
C GLU A 146 -26.49 -22.89 1.07
N GLY A 147 -25.92 -22.48 -0.04
CA GLY A 147 -26.32 -21.26 -0.77
C GLY A 147 -26.17 -19.98 0.06
N ARG A 148 -25.09 -19.85 0.86
CA ARG A 148 -24.84 -18.69 1.71
C ARG A 148 -23.96 -17.69 1.01
N THR A 149 -24.34 -16.42 1.08
CA THR A 149 -23.41 -15.32 0.74
C THR A 149 -22.47 -15.08 1.92
N ILE A 150 -21.17 -15.10 1.64
CA ILE A 150 -20.14 -14.77 2.63
C ILE A 150 -20.03 -13.24 2.72
N VAL A 151 -20.07 -12.71 3.95
CA VAL A 151 -19.95 -11.28 4.24
C VAL A 151 -18.93 -11.10 5.36
N PHE A 152 -17.82 -10.46 5.07
CA PHE A 152 -16.89 -10.03 6.11
C PHE A 152 -17.34 -8.68 6.65
N ILE A 153 -17.29 -8.50 7.97
CA ILE A 153 -17.73 -7.27 8.64
C ILE A 153 -16.57 -6.72 9.47
N ASP A 154 -16.50 -5.40 9.52
CA ASP A 154 -15.58 -4.65 10.36
C ASP A 154 -16.09 -3.24 10.64
N GLU A 155 -15.48 -2.58 11.63
CA GLU A 155 -15.82 -1.23 12.06
C GLU A 155 -14.60 -0.31 12.03
N SER A 156 -14.85 0.97 11.72
CA SER A 156 -13.79 1.97 11.74
C SER A 156 -14.31 3.33 12.16
N GLY A 157 -13.54 4.02 12.99
CA GLY A 157 -13.83 5.38 13.44
C GLY A 157 -13.30 6.46 12.49
N LEU A 158 -14.01 7.55 12.40
CA LEU A 158 -13.62 8.81 11.76
C LEU A 158 -13.92 9.96 12.73
N SER A 159 -13.04 10.93 12.85
CA SER A 159 -13.24 12.12 13.68
C SER A 159 -13.27 13.39 12.83
N GLU A 160 -13.71 14.49 13.44
CA GLU A 160 -13.63 15.81 12.81
C GLU A 160 -12.18 16.28 12.59
N ARG A 161 -11.19 15.60 13.22
CA ARG A 161 -9.78 15.84 12.95
C ARG A 161 -9.39 15.25 11.62
N PRO A 162 -8.77 16.03 10.72
CA PRO A 162 -8.41 15.55 9.39
C PRO A 162 -7.33 14.47 9.45
N GLN A 163 -7.46 13.48 8.59
CA GLN A 163 -6.34 12.58 8.26
C GLN A 163 -5.32 13.38 7.47
N ARG A 164 -4.17 13.68 8.07
CA ARG A 164 -3.10 14.45 7.43
C ARG A 164 -2.39 13.62 6.38
N CYS A 165 -2.57 14.00 5.13
CA CYS A 165 -1.91 13.41 3.97
C CYS A 165 -0.97 14.41 3.33
N ARG A 166 0.07 13.92 2.66
CA ARG A 166 1.00 14.78 1.91
C ARG A 166 0.26 15.53 0.82
N THR A 167 0.61 16.81 0.64
CA THR A 167 0.08 17.67 -0.41
C THR A 167 1.21 18.51 -1.01
N TRP A 168 0.93 19.22 -2.09
CA TRP A 168 1.89 20.10 -2.75
C TRP A 168 1.70 21.53 -2.28
N ALA A 169 2.81 22.22 -2.06
CA ALA A 169 2.85 23.65 -1.75
C ALA A 169 4.16 24.25 -2.29
N PRO A 170 4.25 25.57 -2.44
CA PRO A 170 5.50 26.24 -2.75
C PRO A 170 6.59 25.90 -1.71
N ARG A 171 7.83 25.78 -2.15
CA ARG A 171 8.96 25.46 -1.27
C ARG A 171 9.07 26.47 -0.13
N GLY A 172 9.17 25.96 1.08
CA GLY A 172 9.24 26.80 2.29
C GLY A 172 7.88 27.27 2.83
N GLN A 173 6.76 26.96 2.16
CA GLN A 173 5.41 27.33 2.60
C GLN A 173 4.63 26.06 3.00
N THR A 174 4.68 25.71 4.27
CA THR A 174 3.94 24.53 4.78
C THR A 174 2.46 24.86 4.86
N PRO A 175 1.57 24.06 4.20
CA PRO A 175 0.12 24.24 4.30
C PRO A 175 -0.38 24.05 5.73
N VAL A 176 -1.30 24.90 6.16
CA VAL A 176 -1.93 24.83 7.47
C VAL A 176 -3.37 24.37 7.32
N LEU A 177 -3.74 23.31 8.06
CA LEU A 177 -5.11 22.84 8.16
C LEU A 177 -5.77 23.46 9.40
N GLN A 178 -6.88 24.15 9.20
CA GLN A 178 -7.70 24.69 10.29
C GLN A 178 -8.91 23.77 10.51
N TYR A 179 -9.08 23.28 11.73
CA TYR A 179 -10.17 22.37 12.10
C TYR A 179 -10.53 22.52 13.57
N HIS A 180 -11.73 22.08 13.93
CA HIS A 180 -12.19 22.09 15.31
C HIS A 180 -11.56 20.94 16.12
N PHE A 181 -11.07 21.24 17.33
CA PHE A 181 -10.58 20.22 18.26
C PHE A 181 -11.72 19.53 19.02
N ASN A 182 -12.75 19.09 18.29
CA ASN A 182 -13.85 18.34 18.87
C ASN A 182 -13.51 16.85 19.00
N TRP A 183 -14.10 16.20 20.02
CA TRP A 183 -13.98 14.78 20.28
C TRP A 183 -15.12 13.96 19.66
N LYS A 184 -16.00 14.60 18.88
CA LYS A 184 -17.08 13.87 18.23
C LYS A 184 -16.51 12.90 17.20
N SER A 185 -16.93 11.64 17.32
CA SER A 185 -16.54 10.56 16.43
C SER A 185 -17.71 10.07 15.62
N LEU A 186 -17.44 9.71 14.38
CA LEU A 186 -18.35 9.01 13.48
C LEU A 186 -17.81 7.61 13.28
N SER A 187 -18.58 6.59 13.57
CA SER A 187 -18.20 5.22 13.31
C SER A 187 -18.90 4.66 12.08
N ALA A 188 -18.14 3.96 11.25
CA ALA A 188 -18.64 3.22 10.12
C ALA A 188 -18.57 1.72 10.44
N ILE A 189 -19.63 0.99 10.11
CA ILE A 189 -19.62 -0.46 10.02
C ILE A 189 -19.82 -0.83 8.55
N ALA A 190 -19.01 -1.73 8.03
CA ALA A 190 -19.10 -2.19 6.66
C ALA A 190 -19.08 -3.71 6.57
N GLY A 191 -19.78 -4.24 5.55
CA GLY A 191 -19.80 -5.64 5.21
C GLY A 191 -19.41 -5.82 3.74
N VAL A 192 -18.34 -6.55 3.46
CA VAL A 192 -17.80 -6.80 2.11
C VAL A 192 -18.21 -8.20 1.66
N THR A 193 -18.85 -8.27 0.49
CA THR A 193 -19.10 -9.48 -0.30
C THR A 193 -18.12 -9.54 -1.48
N TRP A 194 -18.21 -10.56 -2.32
CA TRP A 194 -17.38 -10.68 -3.53
C TRP A 194 -17.50 -9.53 -4.53
N TRP A 195 -18.69 -8.98 -4.64
CA TRP A 195 -19.03 -8.05 -5.72
C TRP A 195 -19.43 -6.67 -5.22
N ASN A 196 -19.62 -6.49 -3.91
CA ASN A 196 -20.16 -5.26 -3.35
C ASN A 196 -19.77 -5.12 -1.88
N PHE A 197 -19.97 -3.93 -1.33
CA PHE A 197 -19.97 -3.74 0.09
C PHE A 197 -21.17 -2.91 0.56
N TYR A 198 -21.58 -3.15 1.77
CA TYR A 198 -22.69 -2.50 2.46
C TYR A 198 -22.15 -1.74 3.65
N PHE A 199 -22.72 -0.62 4.01
CA PHE A 199 -22.24 0.17 5.15
C PHE A 199 -23.34 0.94 5.83
N ARG A 200 -23.11 1.27 7.11
CA ARG A 200 -23.86 2.27 7.89
C ARG A 200 -22.90 3.15 8.67
N LEU A 201 -23.36 4.36 8.95
CA LEU A 201 -22.62 5.34 9.74
C LEU A 201 -23.45 5.66 10.99
N PHE A 202 -22.76 5.69 12.13
CA PHE A 202 -23.35 5.98 13.43
C PHE A 202 -22.53 7.05 14.16
N PRO A 203 -23.16 8.00 14.85
CA PRO A 203 -22.44 8.90 15.74
C PRO A 203 -21.92 8.10 16.96
N GLY A 204 -20.69 8.39 17.37
CA GLY A 204 -20.06 7.71 18.50
C GLY A 204 -19.66 6.25 18.24
N ALA A 205 -19.58 5.44 19.29
CA ALA A 205 -19.28 4.02 19.22
C ALA A 205 -20.43 3.21 18.61
N ILE A 206 -20.16 1.96 18.23
CA ILE A 206 -21.16 1.02 17.69
C ILE A 206 -21.46 -0.03 18.76
N PRO A 207 -22.47 0.17 19.61
CA PRO A 207 -22.93 -0.84 20.56
C PRO A 207 -23.78 -1.91 19.85
N SER A 208 -24.07 -3.01 20.56
CA SER A 208 -24.81 -4.16 20.04
C SER A 208 -26.13 -3.83 19.32
N PRO A 209 -26.96 -2.85 19.75
CA PRO A 209 -28.16 -2.50 18.99
C PRO A 209 -27.86 -1.98 17.58
N GLN A 210 -26.78 -1.25 17.39
CA GLN A 210 -26.37 -0.76 16.07
C GLN A 210 -25.77 -1.87 15.20
N ILE A 211 -25.06 -2.82 15.79
CA ILE A 211 -24.63 -4.06 15.13
C ILE A 211 -25.86 -4.83 14.61
N ILE A 212 -26.86 -5.01 15.45
CA ILE A 212 -28.13 -5.66 15.07
C ILE A 212 -28.82 -4.91 13.92
N GLN A 213 -28.88 -3.56 13.99
CA GLN A 213 -29.42 -2.76 12.89
C GLN A 213 -28.64 -2.98 11.58
N PHE A 214 -27.34 -3.18 11.66
CA PHE A 214 -26.52 -3.44 10.47
C PHE A 214 -26.76 -4.85 9.94
N LEU A 215 -26.83 -5.87 10.79
CA LEU A 215 -27.18 -7.23 10.38
C LEU A 215 -28.57 -7.28 9.72
N ALA A 216 -29.56 -6.60 10.30
CA ALA A 216 -30.89 -6.46 9.70
C ALA A 216 -30.84 -5.71 8.34
N HIS A 217 -29.96 -4.72 8.19
CA HIS A 217 -29.71 -4.05 6.92
C HIS A 217 -29.16 -5.00 5.86
N LEU A 218 -28.17 -5.85 6.21
CA LEU A 218 -27.65 -6.87 5.30
C LEU A 218 -28.72 -7.85 4.86
N LEU A 219 -29.53 -8.36 5.81
CA LEU A 219 -30.62 -9.30 5.54
C LEU A 219 -31.70 -8.75 4.59
N ARG A 220 -31.90 -7.43 4.56
CA ARG A 220 -32.83 -6.76 3.63
C ARG A 220 -32.26 -6.60 2.22
N HIS A 221 -30.94 -6.46 2.10
CA HIS A 221 -30.29 -6.11 0.83
C HIS A 221 -29.63 -7.32 0.15
N ILE A 222 -29.34 -8.38 0.90
CA ILE A 222 -28.73 -9.60 0.38
C ILE A 222 -29.75 -10.72 0.54
N PRO A 223 -30.26 -11.26 -0.57
CA PRO A 223 -31.20 -12.36 -0.52
C PRO A 223 -30.56 -13.66 -0.01
N GLY A 224 -31.38 -14.57 0.52
CA GLY A 224 -30.92 -15.88 0.94
C GLY A 224 -30.25 -15.89 2.31
N LYS A 225 -29.41 -16.89 2.52
CA LYS A 225 -28.68 -17.13 3.76
C LYS A 225 -27.33 -16.42 3.75
N LEU A 226 -26.87 -15.94 4.89
CA LEU A 226 -25.59 -15.26 5.04
C LEU A 226 -24.65 -16.04 5.96
N LEU A 227 -23.36 -16.03 5.63
CA LEU A 227 -22.26 -16.38 6.51
C LEU A 227 -21.52 -15.08 6.83
N ILE A 228 -21.65 -14.63 8.07
CA ILE A 228 -20.97 -13.44 8.57
C ILE A 228 -19.64 -13.87 9.16
N VAL A 229 -18.55 -13.23 8.70
CA VAL A 229 -17.19 -13.43 9.21
C VAL A 229 -16.72 -12.11 9.79
N TRP A 230 -16.34 -12.10 11.06
CA TRP A 230 -15.91 -10.90 11.77
C TRP A 230 -14.95 -11.22 12.92
N ASP A 231 -14.46 -10.21 13.58
CA ASP A 231 -13.62 -10.38 14.75
C ASP A 231 -14.43 -10.81 16.00
N GLY A 232 -13.71 -11.11 17.06
CA GLY A 232 -14.29 -11.56 18.32
C GLY A 232 -14.53 -10.48 19.36
N LEU A 233 -14.73 -9.22 18.97
CA LEU A 233 -14.97 -8.12 19.91
C LEU A 233 -16.18 -8.41 20.84
N PRO A 234 -16.17 -7.90 22.08
CA PRO A 234 -17.25 -8.13 23.04
C PRO A 234 -18.65 -7.79 22.51
N GLY A 235 -18.75 -6.71 21.70
CA GLY A 235 -20.01 -6.31 21.06
C GLY A 235 -20.59 -7.39 20.14
N HIS A 236 -19.73 -8.08 19.37
CA HIS A 236 -20.09 -9.14 18.45
C HIS A 236 -20.53 -10.43 19.16
N ARG A 237 -20.01 -10.65 20.37
CA ARG A 237 -20.34 -11.81 21.21
C ARG A 237 -21.48 -11.54 22.21
N SER A 238 -22.10 -10.37 22.14
CA SER A 238 -23.13 -9.99 23.10
C SER A 238 -24.37 -10.89 23.02
N ARG A 239 -25.03 -11.08 24.16
CA ARG A 239 -26.27 -11.85 24.25
C ARG A 239 -27.35 -11.32 23.31
N ALA A 240 -27.43 -9.99 23.13
CA ALA A 240 -28.39 -9.37 22.23
C ALA A 240 -28.18 -9.77 20.78
N VAL A 241 -26.92 -9.73 20.30
CA VAL A 241 -26.56 -10.16 18.94
C VAL A 241 -26.86 -11.65 18.76
N TRP A 242 -26.49 -12.49 19.73
CA TRP A 242 -26.77 -13.91 19.69
C TRP A 242 -28.28 -14.18 19.59
N GLN A 243 -29.12 -13.56 20.43
CA GLN A 243 -30.58 -13.67 20.40
C GLN A 243 -31.15 -13.25 19.05
N PHE A 244 -30.69 -12.13 18.49
CA PHE A 244 -31.09 -11.69 17.16
C PHE A 244 -30.79 -12.74 16.10
N VAL A 245 -29.59 -13.33 16.12
CA VAL A 245 -29.20 -14.39 15.17
C VAL A 245 -30.09 -15.61 15.28
N GLN A 246 -30.40 -16.05 16.49
CA GLN A 246 -31.33 -17.20 16.72
C GLN A 246 -32.73 -16.93 16.13
N GLN A 247 -33.22 -15.70 16.25
CA GLN A 247 -34.51 -15.31 15.67
C GLN A 247 -34.53 -15.39 14.13
N GLN A 248 -33.39 -15.36 13.47
CA GLN A 248 -33.32 -15.49 12.01
C GLN A 248 -33.46 -16.93 11.48
N ARG A 249 -33.73 -17.89 12.34
CA ARG A 249 -34.06 -19.30 11.97
C ARG A 249 -33.05 -19.92 10.99
N GLY A 250 -31.74 -19.75 11.26
CA GLY A 250 -30.67 -20.31 10.45
C GLY A 250 -30.31 -19.49 9.19
N ARG A 251 -30.98 -18.38 8.95
CA ARG A 251 -30.63 -17.47 7.85
C ARG A 251 -29.27 -16.82 8.06
N LEU A 252 -28.86 -16.53 9.30
CA LEU A 252 -27.55 -16.04 9.67
C LEU A 252 -26.71 -17.15 10.31
N TRP A 253 -25.47 -17.27 9.88
CA TRP A 253 -24.43 -18.03 10.54
C TRP A 253 -23.26 -17.10 10.84
N LEU A 254 -22.74 -17.12 12.06
CA LEU A 254 -21.62 -16.31 12.50
C LEU A 254 -20.35 -17.18 12.57
N GLU A 255 -19.27 -16.65 12.06
CA GLU A 255 -17.92 -17.20 12.17
C GLU A 255 -16.96 -16.12 12.66
N TYR A 256 -16.04 -16.51 13.53
CA TYR A 256 -15.07 -15.58 14.11
C TYR A 256 -13.70 -15.77 13.49
N LEU A 257 -13.06 -14.65 13.16
CA LEU A 257 -11.65 -14.62 12.79
C LEU A 257 -10.77 -14.99 14.00
N PRO A 258 -9.56 -15.50 13.76
CA PRO A 258 -8.55 -15.57 14.81
C PRO A 258 -8.35 -14.20 15.45
N GLY A 259 -8.06 -14.16 16.74
CA GLY A 259 -7.74 -12.91 17.41
C GLY A 259 -6.49 -12.27 16.81
N TYR A 260 -6.47 -10.94 16.73
CA TYR A 260 -5.35 -10.16 16.22
C TYR A 260 -4.92 -10.48 14.78
N ALA A 261 -5.86 -10.83 13.92
CA ALA A 261 -5.63 -11.17 12.52
C ALA A 261 -6.37 -10.22 11.55
N PRO A 262 -6.13 -8.91 11.60
CA PRO A 262 -6.81 -7.94 10.73
C PRO A 262 -6.53 -8.19 9.24
N GLU A 263 -5.36 -8.74 8.91
CA GLU A 263 -4.97 -9.07 7.55
C GLU A 263 -5.87 -10.11 6.87
N LEU A 264 -6.60 -10.90 7.64
CA LEU A 264 -7.60 -11.85 7.13
C LEU A 264 -8.94 -11.20 6.83
N ASN A 265 -9.15 -9.92 7.20
CA ASN A 265 -10.42 -9.25 7.00
C ASN A 265 -10.36 -8.32 5.78
N PRO A 266 -11.01 -8.66 4.64
CA PRO A 266 -11.05 -7.79 3.46
C PRO A 266 -11.58 -6.38 3.74
N VAL A 267 -12.39 -6.20 4.79
CA VAL A 267 -12.95 -4.90 5.15
C VAL A 267 -11.90 -3.92 5.67
N GLU A 268 -10.83 -4.42 6.30
CA GLU A 268 -9.73 -3.57 6.77
C GLU A 268 -9.08 -2.77 5.63
N TYR A 269 -9.03 -3.36 4.44
CA TYR A 269 -8.48 -2.72 3.26
C TYR A 269 -9.41 -1.64 2.66
N LEU A 270 -10.66 -1.55 3.11
CA LEU A 270 -11.59 -0.48 2.78
C LEU A 270 -11.23 0.84 3.49
N TRP A 271 -10.70 0.76 4.73
CA TRP A 271 -10.56 1.92 5.60
C TRP A 271 -9.46 2.87 5.18
N SER A 272 -8.33 2.37 4.69
CA SER A 272 -7.22 3.20 4.24
C SER A 272 -7.59 4.04 3.01
N PRO A 273 -8.10 3.49 1.90
CA PRO A 273 -8.60 4.28 0.78
C PRO A 273 -9.68 5.28 1.17
N TRP A 274 -10.63 4.88 2.03
CA TRP A 274 -11.68 5.78 2.50
C TRP A 274 -11.12 7.01 3.21
N LYS A 275 -10.19 6.81 4.16
CA LYS A 275 -9.63 7.90 4.98
C LYS A 275 -8.56 8.71 4.25
N GLN A 276 -7.70 8.06 3.46
CA GLN A 276 -6.50 8.69 2.89
C GLN A 276 -6.69 9.17 1.45
N HIS A 277 -7.57 8.55 0.66
CA HIS A 277 -7.77 8.91 -0.74
C HIS A 277 -9.09 9.62 -0.99
N GLU A 278 -10.16 9.22 -0.30
CA GLU A 278 -11.46 9.86 -0.48
C GLU A 278 -11.66 11.10 0.42
N LEU A 279 -11.00 11.13 1.58
CA LEU A 279 -11.11 12.22 2.57
C LEU A 279 -9.72 12.76 3.01
N PRO A 280 -8.73 12.94 2.11
CA PRO A 280 -7.42 13.45 2.50
C PRO A 280 -7.54 14.89 2.96
N ASN A 281 -6.95 15.24 4.09
CA ASN A 281 -6.91 16.61 4.63
C ASN A 281 -8.29 17.27 4.78
N PHE A 282 -9.36 16.48 4.87
CA PHE A 282 -10.72 17.00 4.96
C PHE A 282 -10.99 17.57 6.35
N CYS A 283 -11.31 18.86 6.41
CA CYS A 283 -11.62 19.61 7.63
C CYS A 283 -13.12 19.97 7.63
N PRO A 284 -13.99 19.14 8.20
CA PRO A 284 -15.41 19.46 8.28
C PRO A 284 -15.67 20.63 9.22
N THR A 285 -16.59 21.51 8.87
CA THR A 285 -17.03 22.61 9.73
C THR A 285 -18.11 22.17 10.71
N THR A 286 -18.82 21.10 10.40
CA THR A 286 -19.87 20.51 11.24
C THR A 286 -19.83 19.00 11.21
N PHE A 287 -20.34 18.36 12.25
CA PHE A 287 -20.50 16.89 12.30
C PHE A 287 -21.43 16.36 11.18
N GLY A 288 -22.46 17.15 10.82
CA GLY A 288 -23.32 16.83 9.68
C GLY A 288 -22.56 16.77 8.36
N GLN A 289 -21.65 17.73 8.12
CA GLN A 289 -20.78 17.74 6.95
C GLN A 289 -19.84 16.54 6.94
N LEU A 290 -19.24 16.17 8.09
CA LEU A 290 -18.42 14.95 8.22
C LEU A 290 -19.23 13.72 7.79
N SER A 291 -20.42 13.53 8.34
CA SER A 291 -21.27 12.36 8.05
C SER A 291 -21.72 12.32 6.57
N ALA A 292 -22.07 13.45 5.99
CA ALA A 292 -22.47 13.54 4.58
C ALA A 292 -21.30 13.20 3.65
N SER A 293 -20.12 13.81 3.86
CA SER A 293 -18.92 13.57 3.05
C SER A 293 -18.41 12.15 3.20
N ALA A 294 -18.40 11.59 4.41
CA ALA A 294 -18.03 10.20 4.69
C ALA A 294 -18.94 9.22 3.94
N ARG A 295 -20.25 9.46 3.97
CA ARG A 295 -21.26 8.65 3.25
C ARG A 295 -21.10 8.75 1.73
N GLN A 296 -20.86 9.94 1.20
CA GLN A 296 -20.66 10.15 -0.23
C GLN A 296 -19.38 9.46 -0.72
N ALA A 297 -18.30 9.53 0.06
CA ALA A 297 -17.06 8.84 -0.22
C ALA A 297 -17.25 7.32 -0.33
N LEU A 298 -17.89 6.69 0.66
CA LEU A 298 -18.18 5.24 0.60
C LEU A 298 -19.10 4.89 -0.58
N ARG A 299 -20.07 5.74 -0.92
CA ARG A 299 -20.91 5.55 -2.12
C ARG A 299 -20.11 5.60 -3.42
N ARG A 300 -19.15 6.54 -3.54
CA ARG A 300 -18.24 6.60 -4.72
C ARG A 300 -17.38 5.34 -4.82
N MET A 301 -16.79 4.90 -3.72
CA MET A 301 -15.97 3.68 -3.66
C MET A 301 -16.78 2.45 -4.07
N ARG A 302 -18.01 2.31 -3.58
CA ARG A 302 -18.90 1.18 -3.89
C ARG A 302 -19.21 1.04 -5.39
N ARG A 303 -19.13 2.13 -6.15
CA ARG A 303 -19.32 2.12 -7.61
C ARG A 303 -18.11 1.63 -8.40
N ARG A 304 -17.03 1.21 -7.71
CA ARG A 304 -15.78 0.71 -8.31
C ARG A 304 -15.62 -0.79 -8.02
N PRO A 305 -16.11 -1.69 -8.88
CA PRO A 305 -16.06 -3.13 -8.61
C PRO A 305 -14.63 -3.67 -8.45
N THR A 306 -13.68 -3.13 -9.21
CA THR A 306 -12.25 -3.50 -9.13
C THR A 306 -11.65 -3.24 -7.74
N LEU A 307 -12.17 -2.25 -7.01
CA LEU A 307 -11.71 -1.95 -5.66
C LEU A 307 -12.13 -3.05 -4.69
N VAL A 308 -13.34 -3.60 -4.84
CA VAL A 308 -13.82 -4.71 -4.00
C VAL A 308 -12.98 -5.97 -4.24
N CYS A 309 -12.67 -6.29 -5.51
CA CYS A 309 -11.76 -7.41 -5.83
C CYS A 309 -10.39 -7.23 -5.16
N ALA A 310 -9.82 -6.02 -5.22
CA ALA A 310 -8.52 -5.72 -4.62
C ALA A 310 -8.51 -5.94 -3.09
N PHE A 311 -9.62 -5.72 -2.37
CA PHE A 311 -9.69 -6.01 -0.94
C PHE A 311 -9.55 -7.50 -0.63
N TRP A 312 -10.15 -8.35 -1.46
CA TRP A 312 -10.03 -9.80 -1.33
C TRP A 312 -8.64 -10.31 -1.69
N GLU A 313 -8.04 -9.75 -2.74
CA GLU A 313 -6.66 -10.06 -3.14
C GLU A 313 -5.67 -9.71 -2.03
N GLN A 314 -5.81 -8.52 -1.42
CA GLN A 314 -4.95 -8.09 -0.32
C GLN A 314 -5.10 -8.95 0.94
N ALA A 315 -6.29 -9.45 1.22
CA ALA A 315 -6.53 -10.41 2.31
C ALA A 315 -5.99 -11.81 1.97
N GLU A 316 -5.55 -12.06 0.73
CA GLU A 316 -5.10 -13.36 0.21
C GLU A 316 -6.13 -14.49 0.42
N LEU A 317 -7.40 -14.16 0.40
CA LEU A 317 -8.53 -15.09 0.52
C LEU A 317 -9.16 -15.45 -0.85
N PHE A 318 -8.60 -14.92 -1.92
CA PHE A 318 -8.98 -15.17 -3.31
C PHE A 318 -8.20 -16.34 -3.92
N PRO A 319 -8.70 -17.15 -4.89
CA PRO A 319 -10.09 -17.21 -5.35
C PRO A 319 -10.99 -18.03 -4.43
N LEU A 320 -12.31 -17.92 -4.66
CA LEU A 320 -13.32 -18.74 -3.98
C LEU A 320 -13.44 -20.11 -4.56
#